data_597f95150dca93d609a62d814ea7d609
#
_entry.id   597f95150dca93d609a62d814ea7d609
#
_cell.length_a   1.000
_cell.length_b   1.000
_cell.length_c   1.000
_cell.angle_alpha   90.00
_cell.angle_beta   90.00
_cell.angle_gamma   90.00
#
_symmetry.space_group_name_H-M   'P 1'
#
loop_
_entity.id
_entity.type
_entity.pdbx_description
1 polymer ?
#
loop_
_entity_poly.entity_id
_entity_poly.type
_entity_poly.pdbx_seq_one_letter_code
_entity_poly.pdbx_strand_id
1 'polypeptide(L)'
;LTPIGSTALVSCAARAAAGPSIIARDRTTMKYEHISEPADGEAITLNKDSSLNVPDTPIIPFIEGDGIGIDVSPVMLKVVEAAVEKAYGDKRRIAWMQIYAGEKSTEIYGENQWLPEETLHALRKFVVSIKGPLTTPIGGGIRSLNVSIRQTLDLYACVRPIRYFTGVSTPMKDSDSVDMVV
;
A
#
# COMPACT_ATOMS: atom_id res chain seq x y z
N LEU A 1 2.90 -5.70 -26.22
CA LEU A 1 2.01 -5.07 -25.25
C LEU A 1 2.20 -5.78 -23.93
N THR A 2 3.07 -5.27 -23.10
CA THR A 2 3.29 -5.71 -21.73
C THR A 2 2.03 -5.43 -20.90
N PRO A 3 1.60 -6.34 -20.02
CA PRO A 3 0.42 -6.11 -19.20
C PRO A 3 0.65 -4.93 -18.26
N ILE A 4 -0.30 -4.01 -18.28
CA ILE A 4 -0.39 -2.84 -17.41
C ILE A 4 -0.29 -3.33 -15.96
N GLY A 5 0.73 -2.86 -15.25
CA GLY A 5 1.02 -3.24 -13.88
C GLY A 5 -0.18 -3.02 -12.96
N SER A 6 -0.66 -4.11 -12.41
CA SER A 6 -1.71 -4.15 -11.41
C SER A 6 -1.35 -3.26 -10.22
N THR A 7 -2.15 -2.24 -9.95
CA THR A 7 -2.13 -1.50 -8.69
C THR A 7 -2.52 -2.49 -7.58
N ALA A 8 -1.53 -3.02 -6.89
CA ALA A 8 -1.76 -4.02 -5.86
C ALA A 8 -2.25 -3.32 -4.59
N LEU A 9 -3.54 -3.45 -4.29
CA LEU A 9 -4.05 -3.29 -2.93
C LEU A 9 -3.35 -4.35 -2.07
N VAL A 10 -2.39 -3.95 -1.26
CA VAL A 10 -1.78 -4.83 -0.28
C VAL A 10 -2.67 -4.82 0.96
N SER A 11 -3.67 -5.70 0.96
CA SER A 11 -4.37 -6.06 2.20
C SER A 11 -3.43 -6.92 3.02
N CYS A 12 -2.92 -6.39 4.14
CA CYS A 12 -2.14 -7.16 5.09
C CYS A 12 -3.11 -7.99 5.95
N ALA A 13 -3.41 -9.22 5.51
CA ALA A 13 -4.05 -10.19 6.40
C ALA A 13 -3.02 -10.63 7.44
N ALA A 14 -3.20 -10.20 8.69
CA ALA A 14 -2.36 -10.60 9.80
C ALA A 14 -2.42 -12.11 10.01
N ARG A 15 -1.26 -12.74 10.15
CA ARG A 15 -1.09 -14.16 10.42
C ARG A 15 -1.65 -14.51 11.81
N ALA A 16 -2.73 -15.26 11.84
CA ALA A 16 -3.21 -15.94 13.05
C ALA A 16 -2.49 -17.30 13.15
N ALA A 17 -1.29 -17.36 13.75
CA ALA A 17 -0.76 -18.51 14.49
C ALA A 17 0.69 -18.25 14.96
N ALA A 18 0.90 -18.50 16.26
CA ALA A 18 2.18 -18.74 16.93
C ALA A 18 3.17 -17.55 17.02
N GLY A 19 3.05 -16.77 18.07
CA GLY A 19 4.02 -15.79 18.54
C GLY A 19 3.60 -14.34 18.26
N PRO A 20 4.07 -13.36 19.03
CA PRO A 20 3.75 -11.96 18.78
C PRO A 20 4.29 -11.58 17.39
N SER A 21 3.37 -11.23 16.51
CA SER A 21 3.64 -10.73 15.15
C SER A 21 4.72 -9.64 15.20
N ILE A 22 5.60 -9.60 14.20
CA ILE A 22 6.60 -8.53 14.01
C ILE A 22 5.91 -7.16 14.03
N ILE A 23 4.66 -7.07 13.55
CA ILE A 23 3.79 -5.88 13.63
C ILE A 23 3.54 -5.45 15.10
N ALA A 24 3.54 -6.39 16.05
CA ALA A 24 3.31 -6.07 17.47
C ALA A 24 4.59 -5.65 18.22
N ARG A 25 5.78 -5.87 17.65
CA ARG A 25 7.05 -5.68 18.36
C ARG A 25 7.68 -4.29 18.19
N ASP A 26 7.32 -3.53 17.18
CA ASP A 26 7.99 -2.26 16.91
C ASP A 26 6.98 -1.10 16.76
N ARG A 27 6.28 -0.79 17.87
CA ARG A 27 5.51 0.44 18.02
C ARG A 27 6.34 1.56 18.65
N THR A 28 7.65 1.51 18.48
CA THR A 28 8.55 2.56 18.96
C THR A 28 8.15 3.88 18.28
N THR A 29 8.04 4.94 19.05
CA THR A 29 7.76 6.27 18.54
C THR A 29 8.97 6.75 17.74
N MET A 30 8.95 6.55 16.43
CA MET A 30 9.92 7.14 15.53
C MET A 30 9.48 8.56 15.19
N LYS A 31 10.39 9.52 15.32
CA LYS A 31 10.17 10.88 14.82
C LYS A 31 10.53 10.88 13.33
N TYR A 32 9.55 11.14 12.48
CA TYR A 32 9.78 11.28 11.06
C TYR A 32 10.46 12.62 10.75
N GLU A 33 11.39 12.61 9.81
CA GLU A 33 12.10 13.81 9.33
C GLU A 33 11.48 14.33 8.02
N HIS A 34 11.10 13.40 7.13
CA HIS A 34 10.61 13.73 5.80
C HIS A 34 9.13 13.33 5.58
N ILE A 35 8.56 12.55 6.46
CA ILE A 35 7.16 12.12 6.39
C ILE A 35 6.32 12.96 7.35
N SER A 36 5.21 13.51 6.87
CA SER A 36 4.26 14.26 7.70
C SER A 36 3.07 13.39 8.05
N GLU A 37 2.89 13.11 9.34
CA GLU A 37 1.72 12.40 9.86
C GLU A 37 0.54 13.38 9.94
N PRO A 38 -0.65 13.05 9.34
CA PRO A 38 -1.83 13.89 9.43
C PRO A 38 -2.29 14.05 10.88
N ALA A 39 -2.48 15.31 11.31
CA ALA A 39 -2.88 15.62 12.68
C ALA A 39 -4.34 15.27 13.00
N ASP A 40 -5.17 15.13 11.98
CA ASP A 40 -6.62 14.92 12.07
C ASP A 40 -7.04 13.47 11.77
N GLY A 41 -6.09 12.55 11.72
CA GLY A 41 -6.31 11.13 11.48
C GLY A 41 -5.91 10.26 12.67
N GLU A 42 -6.41 9.03 12.67
CA GLU A 42 -6.09 8.02 13.66
C GLU A 42 -5.58 6.73 12.98
N ALA A 43 -4.66 6.03 13.64
CA ALA A 43 -4.12 4.77 13.10
C ALA A 43 -5.15 3.64 13.20
N ILE A 44 -5.24 2.83 12.13
CA ILE A 44 -5.94 1.54 12.19
C ILE A 44 -5.16 0.63 13.15
N THR A 45 -5.88 -0.07 14.03
CA THR A 45 -5.25 -0.98 14.99
C THR A 45 -5.79 -2.40 14.87
N LEU A 46 -4.98 -3.37 15.29
CA LEU A 46 -5.34 -4.78 15.35
C LEU A 46 -5.81 -5.14 16.76
N ASN A 47 -6.98 -5.77 16.84
CA ASN A 47 -7.49 -6.39 18.05
C ASN A 47 -6.80 -7.74 18.33
N LYS A 48 -7.00 -8.30 19.51
CA LYS A 48 -6.42 -9.61 19.91
C LYS A 48 -6.91 -10.77 19.05
N ASP A 49 -8.10 -10.67 18.50
CA ASP A 49 -8.72 -11.64 17.59
C ASP A 49 -8.33 -11.43 16.12
N SER A 50 -7.36 -10.54 15.84
CA SER A 50 -6.92 -10.13 14.50
C SER A 50 -7.95 -9.34 13.69
N SER A 51 -9.05 -8.93 14.28
CA SER A 51 -9.96 -7.97 13.63
C SER A 51 -9.35 -6.57 13.62
N LEU A 52 -9.74 -5.76 12.64
CA LEU A 52 -9.29 -4.37 12.53
C LEU A 52 -10.24 -3.45 13.29
N ASN A 53 -9.67 -2.56 14.10
CA ASN A 53 -10.37 -1.40 14.60
C ASN A 53 -10.08 -0.22 13.66
N VAL A 54 -11.10 0.19 12.88
CA VAL A 54 -10.98 1.24 11.86
C VAL A 54 -11.70 2.49 12.36
N PRO A 55 -10.97 3.58 12.64
CA PRO A 55 -11.57 4.84 13.06
C PRO A 55 -12.35 5.51 11.92
N ASP A 56 -13.10 6.56 12.23
CA ASP A 56 -13.86 7.30 11.22
C ASP A 56 -12.97 8.11 10.26
N THR A 57 -11.77 8.49 10.72
CA THR A 57 -10.74 9.14 9.90
C THR A 57 -9.43 8.34 9.98
N PRO A 58 -9.33 7.17 9.30
CA PRO A 58 -8.11 6.38 9.34
C PRO A 58 -6.98 7.05 8.58
N ILE A 59 -5.77 7.01 9.14
CA ILE A 59 -4.56 7.35 8.42
C ILE A 59 -4.19 6.18 7.52
N ILE A 60 -4.11 6.44 6.20
CA ILE A 60 -3.66 5.45 5.22
C ILE A 60 -2.41 5.97 4.51
N PRO A 61 -1.24 5.39 4.81
CA PRO A 61 -0.03 5.69 4.07
C PRO A 61 -0.15 5.28 2.61
N PHE A 62 0.42 6.11 1.71
CA PHE A 62 0.51 5.73 0.31
C PHE A 62 1.88 6.07 -0.28
N ILE A 63 2.35 5.19 -1.14
CA ILE A 63 3.53 5.40 -1.99
C ILE A 63 3.01 5.73 -3.38
N GLU A 64 3.32 6.91 -3.90
CA GLU A 64 2.92 7.34 -5.24
C GLU A 64 3.45 6.37 -6.31
N GLY A 65 4.70 5.97 -6.17
CA GLY A 65 5.39 5.07 -7.08
C GLY A 65 6.16 5.79 -8.18
N ASP A 66 6.84 4.98 -8.99
CA ASP A 66 7.70 5.43 -10.08
C ASP A 66 6.99 5.33 -11.43
N GLY A 67 7.53 5.99 -12.45
CA GLY A 67 7.02 5.93 -13.82
C GLY A 67 5.56 6.34 -13.90
N ILE A 68 4.67 5.42 -14.31
CA ILE A 68 3.21 5.69 -14.40
C ILE A 68 2.55 5.94 -13.04
N GLY A 69 3.24 5.71 -11.93
CA GLY A 69 2.74 5.99 -10.59
C GLY A 69 2.33 7.43 -10.39
N ILE A 70 3.06 8.36 -10.99
CA ILE A 70 2.79 9.81 -10.94
C ILE A 70 1.42 10.15 -11.54
N ASP A 71 1.00 9.44 -12.58
CA ASP A 71 -0.29 9.65 -13.23
C ASP A 71 -1.43 8.90 -12.52
N VAL A 72 -1.17 7.63 -12.14
CA VAL A 72 -2.20 6.72 -11.62
C VAL A 72 -2.56 7.02 -10.17
N SER A 73 -1.58 7.34 -9.33
CA SER A 73 -1.81 7.51 -7.89
C SER A 73 -2.71 8.71 -7.55
N PRO A 74 -2.57 9.89 -8.16
CA PRO A 74 -3.52 10.99 -7.93
C PRO A 74 -4.95 10.66 -8.35
N VAL A 75 -5.11 9.90 -9.44
CA VAL A 75 -6.44 9.45 -9.89
C VAL A 75 -7.04 8.46 -8.90
N MET A 76 -6.23 7.51 -8.42
CA MET A 76 -6.65 6.56 -7.39
C MET A 76 -7.14 7.26 -6.12
N LEU A 77 -6.39 8.25 -5.62
CA LEU A 77 -6.80 9.02 -4.43
C LEU A 77 -8.17 9.68 -4.64
N LYS A 78 -8.37 10.38 -5.76
CA LYS A 78 -9.65 11.02 -6.09
C LYS A 78 -10.81 10.03 -6.19
N VAL A 79 -10.60 8.88 -6.82
CA VAL A 79 -11.64 7.85 -6.96
C VAL A 79 -12.02 7.25 -5.61
N VAL A 80 -11.03 6.97 -4.77
CA VAL A 80 -11.27 6.43 -3.42
C VAL A 80 -11.98 7.45 -2.53
N GLU A 81 -11.55 8.72 -2.56
CA GLU A 81 -12.22 9.81 -1.83
C GLU A 81 -13.68 9.95 -2.24
N ALA A 82 -13.97 10.01 -3.54
CA ALA A 82 -15.33 10.09 -4.05
C ALA A 82 -16.18 8.87 -3.66
N ALA A 83 -15.58 7.68 -3.62
CA ALA A 83 -16.27 6.47 -3.19
C ALA A 83 -16.59 6.49 -1.69
N VAL A 84 -15.67 6.96 -0.85
CA VAL A 84 -15.88 7.12 0.61
C VAL A 84 -16.94 8.17 0.88
N GLU A 85 -16.88 9.33 0.22
CA GLU A 85 -17.88 10.38 0.32
C GLU A 85 -19.28 9.87 -0.07
N LYS A 86 -19.38 9.15 -1.19
CA LYS A 86 -20.64 8.56 -1.65
C LYS A 86 -21.21 7.53 -0.67
N ALA A 87 -20.34 6.74 -0.04
CA ALA A 87 -20.75 5.66 0.86
C ALA A 87 -21.13 6.16 2.27
N TYR A 88 -20.41 7.16 2.77
CA TYR A 88 -20.49 7.58 4.17
C TYR A 88 -20.88 9.04 4.37
N GLY A 89 -20.90 9.87 3.31
CA GLY A 89 -21.07 11.31 3.41
C GLY A 89 -19.95 11.94 4.26
N ASP A 90 -20.29 12.93 5.05
CA ASP A 90 -19.33 13.62 5.92
C ASP A 90 -18.91 12.83 7.18
N LYS A 91 -19.47 11.61 7.37
CA LYS A 91 -19.22 10.82 8.58
C LYS A 91 -17.85 10.17 8.61
N ARG A 92 -17.29 9.87 7.43
CA ARG A 92 -15.99 9.22 7.31
C ARG A 92 -15.17 9.82 6.20
N ARG A 93 -13.88 9.88 6.41
CA ARG A 93 -12.90 10.32 5.40
C ARG A 93 -11.58 9.61 5.63
N ILE A 94 -10.70 9.62 4.65
CA ILE A 94 -9.35 9.07 4.77
C ILE A 94 -8.36 10.22 4.99
N ALA A 95 -7.51 10.09 5.99
CA ALA A 95 -6.36 10.95 6.18
C ALA A 95 -5.17 10.34 5.42
N TRP A 96 -4.87 10.86 4.24
CA TRP A 96 -3.78 10.37 3.41
C TRP A 96 -2.43 10.81 3.95
N MET A 97 -1.49 9.88 4.02
CA MET A 97 -0.11 10.10 4.48
C MET A 97 0.85 9.66 3.38
N GLN A 98 1.48 10.62 2.70
CA GLN A 98 2.47 10.28 1.69
C GLN A 98 3.74 9.75 2.34
N ILE A 99 4.21 8.59 1.88
CA ILE A 99 5.47 7.97 2.25
C ILE A 99 6.26 7.64 0.98
N TYR A 100 7.56 7.48 1.10
CA TYR A 100 8.45 7.49 -0.04
C TYR A 100 9.19 6.18 -0.21
N ALA A 101 9.21 5.66 -1.45
CA ALA A 101 10.03 4.55 -1.90
C ALA A 101 10.29 4.71 -3.40
N GLY A 102 11.34 4.07 -3.92
CA GLY A 102 11.71 4.16 -5.32
C GLY A 102 12.50 5.42 -5.67
N GLU A 103 12.34 5.91 -6.89
CA GLU A 103 13.08 7.06 -7.41
C GLU A 103 12.82 8.33 -6.58
N LYS A 104 11.57 8.62 -6.25
CA LYS A 104 11.19 9.77 -5.44
C LYS A 104 11.83 9.75 -4.04
N SER A 105 12.10 8.57 -3.51
CA SER A 105 12.80 8.44 -2.23
C SER A 105 14.24 8.90 -2.32
N THR A 106 14.93 8.60 -3.43
CA THR A 106 16.33 9.03 -3.61
C THR A 106 16.47 10.55 -3.76
N GLU A 107 15.44 11.22 -4.25
CA GLU A 107 15.41 12.67 -4.34
C GLU A 107 15.27 13.35 -2.94
N ILE A 108 14.50 12.72 -2.04
CA ILE A 108 14.17 13.29 -0.73
C ILE A 108 15.20 12.92 0.34
N TYR A 109 15.64 11.65 0.37
CA TYR A 109 16.55 11.11 1.39
C TYR A 109 18.02 11.04 0.94
N GLY A 110 18.30 11.32 -0.35
CA GLY A 110 19.62 11.23 -0.95
C GLY A 110 19.86 9.94 -1.73
N GLU A 111 20.95 9.94 -2.51
CA GLU A 111 21.34 8.84 -3.38
C GLU A 111 21.40 7.51 -2.61
N ASN A 112 20.93 6.44 -3.27
CA ASN A 112 20.85 5.07 -2.73
C ASN A 112 19.81 4.81 -1.61
N GLN A 113 19.02 5.78 -1.21
CA GLN A 113 17.94 5.61 -0.24
C GLN A 113 16.61 5.21 -0.92
N TRP A 114 16.60 4.06 -1.58
CA TRP A 114 15.43 3.55 -2.32
C TRP A 114 14.27 3.11 -1.45
N LEU A 115 14.53 2.72 -0.20
CA LEU A 115 13.53 2.27 0.77
C LEU A 115 13.95 2.70 2.18
N PRO A 116 13.62 3.93 2.59
CA PRO A 116 13.99 4.48 3.89
C PRO A 116 13.36 3.72 5.06
N GLU A 117 14.03 3.72 6.20
CA GLU A 117 13.51 3.11 7.42
C GLU A 117 12.23 3.78 7.92
N GLU A 118 12.08 5.09 7.71
CA GLU A 118 10.83 5.81 8.00
C GLU A 118 9.63 5.23 7.27
N THR A 119 9.80 4.89 5.99
CA THR A 119 8.77 4.24 5.18
C THR A 119 8.41 2.86 5.71
N LEU A 120 9.40 2.05 6.05
CA LEU A 120 9.16 0.73 6.64
C LEU A 120 8.48 0.84 8.00
N HIS A 121 8.87 1.80 8.83
CA HIS A 121 8.23 2.08 10.11
C HIS A 121 6.76 2.51 9.91
N ALA A 122 6.48 3.43 8.98
CA ALA A 122 5.11 3.86 8.68
C ALA A 122 4.24 2.69 8.19
N LEU A 123 4.76 1.84 7.29
CA LEU A 123 4.04 0.65 6.81
C LEU A 123 3.68 -0.33 7.95
N ARG A 124 4.56 -0.49 8.96
CA ARG A 124 4.28 -1.32 10.14
C ARG A 124 3.29 -0.67 11.09
N LYS A 125 3.44 0.65 11.34
CA LYS A 125 2.63 1.41 12.30
C LYS A 125 1.16 1.46 11.89
N PHE A 126 0.90 1.76 10.62
CA PHE A 126 -0.46 2.04 10.13
C PHE A 126 -1.21 0.82 9.58
N VAL A 127 -0.60 -0.34 9.53
CA VAL A 127 -1.21 -1.65 9.18
C VAL A 127 -1.71 -1.74 7.74
N VAL A 128 -2.48 -0.76 7.27
CA VAL A 128 -3.05 -0.69 5.91
C VAL A 128 -2.38 0.43 5.14
N SER A 129 -1.93 0.14 3.95
CA SER A 129 -1.29 1.13 3.06
C SER A 129 -1.56 0.82 1.59
N ILE A 130 -1.41 1.83 0.75
CA ILE A 130 -1.51 1.71 -0.71
C ILE A 130 -0.15 1.98 -1.32
N LYS A 131 0.24 1.18 -2.31
CA LYS A 131 1.51 1.31 -2.99
C LYS A 131 1.33 1.39 -4.50
N GLY A 132 1.82 2.44 -5.09
CA GLY A 132 1.99 2.57 -6.52
C GLY A 132 3.09 1.65 -7.09
N PRO A 133 3.30 1.61 -8.41
CA PRO A 133 4.35 0.82 -9.03
C PRO A 133 5.73 1.30 -8.58
N LEU A 134 6.69 0.38 -8.42
CA LEU A 134 8.09 0.71 -8.08
C LEU A 134 9.02 0.12 -9.11
N THR A 135 9.92 0.94 -9.61
CA THR A 135 11.01 0.54 -10.51
C THR A 135 12.11 -0.15 -9.70
N THR A 136 12.65 -1.23 -10.24
CA THR A 136 13.84 -1.85 -9.68
C THR A 136 15.03 -1.38 -10.52
N PRO A 137 16.04 -0.71 -9.92
CA PRO A 137 17.23 -0.29 -10.66
C PRO A 137 17.93 -1.46 -11.34
N ILE A 138 18.27 -1.30 -12.62
CA ILE A 138 18.96 -2.32 -13.41
C ILE A 138 20.47 -2.18 -13.20
N GLY A 139 21.17 -3.28 -12.94
CA GLY A 139 22.64 -3.33 -12.95
C GLY A 139 23.33 -3.10 -11.59
N GLY A 140 22.62 -2.76 -10.53
CA GLY A 140 23.21 -2.46 -9.22
C GLY A 140 23.21 -3.60 -8.19
N GLY A 141 22.76 -4.81 -8.55
CA GLY A 141 22.60 -5.90 -7.56
C GLY A 141 21.49 -5.63 -6.52
N ILE A 142 20.72 -4.57 -6.71
CA ILE A 142 19.64 -4.17 -5.81
C ILE A 142 18.49 -5.15 -5.98
N ARG A 143 18.08 -5.77 -4.86
CA ARG A 143 16.88 -6.62 -4.82
C ARG A 143 15.63 -5.77 -5.14
N SER A 144 14.65 -6.37 -5.84
CA SER A 144 13.37 -5.72 -6.09
C SER A 144 12.79 -5.12 -4.82
N LEU A 145 12.49 -3.82 -4.84
CA LEU A 145 11.91 -3.09 -3.71
C LEU A 145 10.59 -3.72 -3.25
N ASN A 146 9.79 -4.22 -4.20
CA ASN A 146 8.56 -4.95 -3.88
C ASN A 146 8.81 -6.22 -3.08
N VAL A 147 9.86 -6.97 -3.41
CA VAL A 147 10.27 -8.17 -2.67
C VAL A 147 10.80 -7.78 -1.30
N SER A 148 11.63 -6.73 -1.22
CA SER A 148 12.20 -6.24 0.03
C SER A 148 11.10 -5.82 1.01
N ILE A 149 10.11 -5.05 0.57
CA ILE A 149 8.96 -4.64 1.41
C ILE A 149 8.22 -5.87 1.93
N ARG A 150 7.87 -6.84 1.06
CA ARG A 150 7.13 -8.05 1.47
C ARG A 150 7.89 -8.87 2.50
N GLN A 151 9.20 -9.03 2.31
CA GLN A 151 10.03 -9.80 3.23
C GLN A 151 10.26 -9.07 4.56
N THR A 152 10.55 -7.77 4.51
CA THR A 152 10.79 -6.97 5.72
C THR A 152 9.53 -6.83 6.58
N LEU A 153 8.36 -6.80 5.97
CA LEU A 153 7.07 -6.78 6.67
C LEU A 153 6.53 -8.17 7.01
N ASP A 154 7.23 -9.25 6.61
CA ASP A 154 6.79 -10.65 6.80
C ASP A 154 5.33 -10.86 6.34
N LEU A 155 5.00 -10.39 5.13
CA LEU A 155 3.64 -10.50 4.61
C LEU A 155 3.28 -11.94 4.32
N TYR A 156 2.16 -12.39 4.85
CA TYR A 156 1.70 -13.79 4.79
C TYR A 156 1.38 -14.26 3.37
N ALA A 157 0.70 -13.42 2.58
CA ALA A 157 0.25 -13.79 1.24
C ALA A 157 0.28 -12.61 0.27
N CYS A 158 0.40 -12.91 -1.02
CA CYS A 158 0.19 -11.97 -2.11
C CYS A 158 -1.08 -12.38 -2.85
N VAL A 159 -2.20 -11.76 -2.53
CA VAL A 159 -3.52 -12.11 -3.06
C VAL A 159 -3.80 -11.31 -4.32
N ARG A 160 -4.12 -11.99 -5.41
CA ARG A 160 -4.39 -11.37 -6.73
C ARG A 160 -5.72 -11.85 -7.27
N PRO A 161 -6.83 -11.13 -7.02
CA PRO A 161 -8.10 -11.41 -7.67
C PRO A 161 -8.02 -11.02 -9.15
N ILE A 162 -8.46 -11.92 -10.01
CA ILE A 162 -8.45 -11.75 -11.47
C ILE A 162 -9.85 -12.02 -11.98
N ARG A 163 -10.46 -10.98 -12.54
CA ARG A 163 -11.76 -11.07 -13.21
C ARG A 163 -11.83 -10.04 -14.33
N TYR A 164 -12.66 -10.31 -15.31
CA TYR A 164 -12.97 -9.37 -16.36
C TYR A 164 -14.25 -8.61 -16.07
N PHE A 165 -14.36 -7.42 -16.63
CA PHE A 165 -15.52 -6.56 -16.46
C PHE A 165 -16.26 -6.44 -17.79
N THR A 166 -17.58 -6.55 -17.75
CA THR A 166 -18.44 -6.38 -18.93
C THR A 166 -18.18 -5.02 -19.61
N GLY A 167 -18.05 -5.04 -20.94
CA GLY A 167 -17.76 -3.84 -21.73
C GLY A 167 -16.27 -3.49 -21.89
N VAL A 168 -15.37 -4.20 -21.22
CA VAL A 168 -13.92 -4.03 -21.41
C VAL A 168 -13.43 -5.01 -22.47
N SER A 169 -12.72 -4.51 -23.49
CA SER A 169 -12.15 -5.36 -24.54
C SER A 169 -11.11 -6.33 -23.97
N THR A 170 -11.24 -7.61 -24.28
CA THR A 170 -10.36 -8.68 -23.83
C THR A 170 -10.09 -9.66 -24.97
N PRO A 171 -8.90 -10.29 -25.04
CA PRO A 171 -8.62 -11.35 -26.02
C PRO A 171 -9.32 -12.68 -25.69
N MET A 172 -9.95 -12.79 -24.52
CA MET A 172 -10.67 -13.99 -24.10
C MET A 172 -12.03 -14.08 -24.79
N LYS A 173 -12.39 -15.32 -25.27
CA LYS A 173 -13.69 -15.56 -25.90
C LYS A 173 -14.85 -15.58 -24.90
N ASP A 174 -14.57 -16.09 -23.69
CA ASP A 174 -15.54 -16.19 -22.59
C ASP A 174 -14.93 -15.54 -21.34
N SER A 175 -15.02 -14.21 -21.34
CA SER A 175 -14.43 -13.40 -20.25
C SER A 175 -15.24 -13.49 -18.95
N ASP A 176 -16.53 -13.73 -19.04
CA ASP A 176 -17.43 -13.72 -17.87
C ASP A 176 -17.23 -14.94 -16.97
N SER A 177 -16.63 -16.01 -17.52
CA SER A 177 -16.29 -17.22 -16.76
C SER A 177 -15.00 -17.07 -15.92
N VAL A 178 -14.23 -15.98 -16.07
CA VAL A 178 -12.97 -15.77 -15.35
C VAL A 178 -13.22 -15.02 -14.05
N ASP A 179 -13.21 -15.76 -12.94
CA ASP A 179 -13.24 -15.22 -11.57
C ASP A 179 -12.36 -16.11 -10.70
N MET A 180 -11.09 -15.73 -10.56
CA MET A 180 -10.09 -16.50 -9.82
C MET A 180 -9.26 -15.64 -8.89
N VAL A 181 -8.68 -16.28 -7.89
CA VAL A 181 -7.73 -15.65 -6.96
C VAL A 181 -6.43 -16.44 -7.01
N VAL A 182 -5.32 -15.75 -7.28
CA VAL A 182 -3.95 -16.28 -7.32
C VAL A 182 -3.17 -15.77 -6.12
#